data_5a330be372a63ea75f744cb1e9960243
#
_entry.id   5a330be372a63ea75f744cb1e9960243
#
_cell.length_a   1.000
_cell.length_b   1.000
_cell.length_c   1.000
_cell.angle_alpha   90.00
_cell.angle_beta   90.00
_cell.angle_gamma   90.00
#
_symmetry.space_group_name_H-M   'P 1'
#
loop_
_entity.id
_entity.type
_entity.pdbx_description
1 polymer ?
#
loop_
_entity_poly.entity_id
_entity_poly.type
_entity_poly.pdbx_seq_one_letter_code
_entity_poly.pdbx_strand_id
1 'polypeptide(L)'
;MAKEKKLVEAITSMEEDFTQWYTDVVKKAELMDYSSVKGCMIFKPNGYAIWENIQKNLDAMFKETGVENVYMPMFIPESLLQKEKDHVEGFAPEVAWVTQGGLETLQERLAVRPTSETLFCELFSKTVQSHRDLPKVYNQWCSVVRWEKTTRPFLRSSEFLWQEGHTVHATAEEAEARTVQMLNLYADFCEKYLAIPMVKGRKTDKEKFAGAEATYTIEALMHDGKALQSGTSHNFGDGFPKAFGIQYTDKDNKLQYCHETSWGVSTRLIGAIIMVHGDDSGLVLPPKIAPTQVMVIPIQQQKDGVLDKAYDLKDKLSKDFRVKIDATDKTPGW
;
A
#
# COMPACT_ATOMS: atom_id res chain seq x y z
N MET A 1 12.64 -13.20 -39.91
CA MET A 1 13.27 -12.47 -38.79
C MET A 1 13.71 -13.53 -37.78
N ALA A 2 15.01 -13.61 -37.46
CA ALA A 2 15.49 -14.52 -36.43
C ALA A 2 14.88 -14.12 -35.08
N LYS A 3 14.21 -15.05 -34.36
CA LYS A 3 13.76 -14.82 -33.01
C LYS A 3 14.99 -14.47 -32.17
N GLU A 4 15.02 -13.28 -31.58
CA GLU A 4 16.02 -12.92 -30.57
C GLU A 4 16.02 -14.00 -29.48
N LYS A 5 17.20 -14.53 -29.19
CA LYS A 5 17.35 -15.58 -28.20
C LYS A 5 17.03 -15.01 -26.84
N LYS A 6 15.94 -15.45 -26.20
CA LYS A 6 15.58 -15.01 -24.85
C LYS A 6 16.76 -15.22 -23.90
N LEU A 7 17.14 -14.20 -23.16
CA LEU A 7 18.16 -14.27 -22.10
C LEU A 7 17.72 -15.16 -20.93
N VAL A 8 16.41 -15.24 -20.67
CA VAL A 8 15.81 -16.04 -19.60
C VAL A 8 14.70 -16.90 -20.21
N GLU A 9 14.88 -18.22 -20.21
CA GLU A 9 13.88 -19.17 -20.70
C GLU A 9 12.84 -19.57 -19.65
N ALA A 10 12.96 -19.03 -18.42
CA ALA A 10 12.19 -19.48 -17.25
C ALA A 10 10.87 -18.75 -17.03
N ILE A 11 10.54 -17.75 -17.85
CA ILE A 11 9.30 -16.99 -17.78
C ILE A 11 8.61 -16.91 -19.14
N THR A 12 7.28 -16.86 -19.14
CA THR A 12 6.46 -16.61 -20.32
C THR A 12 6.76 -15.23 -20.90
N SER A 13 6.67 -15.02 -22.21
CA SER A 13 6.83 -13.69 -22.81
C SER A 13 5.61 -12.82 -22.55
N MET A 14 5.80 -11.50 -22.34
CA MET A 14 4.72 -10.53 -22.19
C MET A 14 3.74 -10.52 -23.37
N GLU A 15 4.25 -10.68 -24.60
CA GLU A 15 3.44 -10.70 -25.81
C GLU A 15 2.60 -11.98 -25.92
N GLU A 16 3.10 -13.10 -25.40
CA GLU A 16 2.41 -14.40 -25.46
C GLU A 16 1.27 -14.46 -24.44
N ASP A 17 1.55 -14.16 -23.17
CA ASP A 17 0.58 -14.10 -22.08
C ASP A 17 1.07 -13.16 -20.97
N PHE A 18 0.59 -11.92 -20.99
CA PHE A 18 0.94 -10.91 -19.99
C PHE A 18 0.56 -11.33 -18.55
N THR A 19 -0.52 -12.07 -18.40
CA THR A 19 -0.98 -12.56 -17.10
C THR A 19 -0.06 -13.62 -16.52
N GLN A 20 0.35 -14.56 -17.36
CA GLN A 20 1.28 -15.62 -16.95
C GLN A 20 2.68 -15.04 -16.74
N TRP A 21 3.16 -14.16 -17.63
CA TRP A 21 4.41 -13.42 -17.46
C TRP A 21 4.49 -12.76 -16.07
N TYR A 22 3.45 -12.00 -15.68
CA TYR A 22 3.41 -11.35 -14.38
C TYR A 22 3.55 -12.34 -13.21
N THR A 23 2.83 -13.46 -13.29
CA THR A 23 2.89 -14.51 -12.26
C THR A 23 4.26 -15.17 -12.20
N ASP A 24 4.87 -15.42 -13.36
CA ASP A 24 6.21 -16.01 -13.46
C ASP A 24 7.26 -15.07 -12.86
N VAL A 25 7.21 -13.77 -13.16
CA VAL A 25 8.12 -12.77 -12.59
C VAL A 25 8.00 -12.74 -11.06
N VAL A 26 6.78 -12.69 -10.51
CA VAL A 26 6.56 -12.69 -9.05
C VAL A 26 7.19 -13.91 -8.38
N LYS A 27 7.01 -15.09 -8.96
CA LYS A 27 7.55 -16.36 -8.42
C LYS A 27 9.05 -16.47 -8.59
N LYS A 28 9.57 -16.17 -9.78
CA LYS A 28 11.01 -16.32 -10.09
C LYS A 28 11.89 -15.31 -9.38
N ALA A 29 11.39 -14.09 -9.17
CA ALA A 29 12.06 -13.09 -8.34
C ALA A 29 11.88 -13.34 -6.83
N GLU A 30 11.19 -14.42 -6.45
CA GLU A 30 10.94 -14.79 -5.07
C GLU A 30 10.30 -13.68 -4.23
N LEU A 31 9.29 -13.00 -4.80
CA LEU A 31 8.61 -11.89 -4.14
C LEU A 31 7.48 -12.37 -3.23
N MET A 32 6.71 -13.36 -3.70
CA MET A 32 5.49 -13.83 -3.05
C MET A 32 5.21 -15.28 -3.42
N ASP A 33 4.52 -15.99 -2.52
CA ASP A 33 4.02 -17.34 -2.76
C ASP A 33 2.61 -17.51 -2.22
N TYR A 34 1.93 -18.58 -2.64
CA TYR A 34 0.60 -18.91 -2.16
C TYR A 34 0.64 -19.55 -0.78
N SER A 35 -0.30 -19.16 0.10
CA SER A 35 -0.53 -19.86 1.36
C SER A 35 -1.58 -20.94 1.21
N SER A 36 -1.82 -21.69 2.29
CA SER A 36 -2.92 -22.66 2.38
C SER A 36 -4.31 -21.99 2.40
N VAL A 37 -4.39 -20.70 2.72
CA VAL A 37 -5.62 -19.92 2.69
C VAL A 37 -5.73 -19.19 1.35
N LYS A 38 -6.76 -19.55 0.57
CA LYS A 38 -6.97 -18.95 -0.75
C LYS A 38 -7.05 -17.42 -0.66
N GLY A 39 -6.22 -16.74 -1.46
CA GLY A 39 -6.18 -15.29 -1.53
C GLY A 39 -5.31 -14.60 -0.49
N CYS A 40 -4.86 -15.33 0.54
CA CYS A 40 -3.86 -14.84 1.48
C CYS A 40 -2.46 -15.30 1.01
N MET A 41 -1.57 -14.36 0.75
CA MET A 41 -0.28 -14.65 0.16
C MET A 41 0.84 -14.57 1.18
N ILE A 42 1.91 -15.36 0.96
CA ILE A 42 3.13 -15.29 1.75
C ILE A 42 4.07 -14.28 1.08
N PHE A 43 4.37 -13.18 1.75
CA PHE A 43 5.43 -12.27 1.32
C PHE A 43 6.79 -12.89 1.61
N LYS A 44 7.57 -13.16 0.57
CA LYS A 44 8.95 -13.66 0.71
C LYS A 44 9.91 -12.49 1.03
N PRO A 45 11.12 -12.77 1.52
CA PRO A 45 12.03 -11.70 1.95
C PRO A 45 12.30 -10.63 0.89
N ASN A 46 12.42 -11.01 -0.39
CA ASN A 46 12.64 -10.03 -1.46
C ASN A 46 11.45 -9.10 -1.67
N GLY A 47 10.22 -9.65 -1.66
CA GLY A 47 8.99 -8.87 -1.80
C GLY A 47 8.74 -7.98 -0.60
N TYR A 48 8.97 -8.50 0.62
CA TYR A 48 8.78 -7.72 1.84
C TYR A 48 9.80 -6.57 1.97
N ALA A 49 11.05 -6.79 1.57
CA ALA A 49 12.08 -5.75 1.59
C ALA A 49 11.77 -4.58 0.62
N ILE A 50 11.08 -4.84 -0.50
CA ILE A 50 10.57 -3.77 -1.36
C ILE A 50 9.51 -2.97 -0.60
N TRP A 51 8.58 -3.65 0.09
CA TRP A 51 7.55 -3.00 0.90
C TRP A 51 8.15 -2.16 2.03
N GLU A 52 9.15 -2.66 2.75
CA GLU A 52 9.86 -1.90 3.79
C GLU A 52 10.50 -0.62 3.24
N ASN A 53 11.07 -0.68 2.02
CA ASN A 53 11.62 0.51 1.37
C ASN A 53 10.51 1.51 0.96
N ILE A 54 9.36 1.03 0.48
CA ILE A 54 8.19 1.87 0.21
C ILE A 54 7.73 2.52 1.51
N GLN A 55 7.51 1.73 2.55
CA GLN A 55 7.06 2.22 3.86
C GLN A 55 8.00 3.27 4.42
N LYS A 56 9.31 3.00 4.48
CA LYS A 56 10.31 3.90 5.03
C LYS A 56 10.31 5.27 4.34
N ASN A 57 10.29 5.29 3.01
CA ASN A 57 10.39 6.54 2.26
C ASN A 57 9.06 7.31 2.25
N LEU A 58 7.93 6.63 2.12
CA LEU A 58 6.62 7.26 2.13
C LEU A 58 6.25 7.78 3.52
N ASP A 59 6.57 7.04 4.59
CA ASP A 59 6.35 7.48 5.97
C ASP A 59 7.14 8.75 6.32
N ALA A 60 8.37 8.87 5.80
CA ALA A 60 9.16 10.10 5.95
C ALA A 60 8.44 11.30 5.30
N MET A 61 7.91 11.14 4.09
CA MET A 61 7.14 12.20 3.43
C MET A 61 5.84 12.55 4.18
N PHE A 62 5.17 11.56 4.79
CA PHE A 62 4.00 11.82 5.64
C PHE A 62 4.35 12.69 6.83
N LYS A 63 5.43 12.36 7.54
CA LYS A 63 5.89 13.11 8.73
C LYS A 63 6.24 14.56 8.41
N GLU A 64 6.77 14.84 7.21
CA GLU A 64 6.99 16.21 6.74
C GLU A 64 5.70 17.03 6.63
N THR A 65 4.54 16.37 6.50
CA THR A 65 3.22 17.01 6.46
C THR A 65 2.48 17.01 7.81
N GLY A 66 3.16 16.60 8.90
CA GLY A 66 2.59 16.58 10.24
C GLY A 66 1.74 15.34 10.55
N VAL A 67 1.90 14.27 9.79
CA VAL A 67 1.21 12.99 10.03
C VAL A 67 1.85 12.25 11.20
N GLU A 68 1.02 11.74 12.11
CA GLU A 68 1.44 10.89 13.21
C GLU A 68 0.95 9.45 13.01
N ASN A 69 1.82 8.47 13.28
CA ASN A 69 1.46 7.06 13.17
C ASN A 69 0.75 6.58 14.45
N VAL A 70 -0.32 5.81 14.25
CA VAL A 70 -1.08 5.13 15.30
C VAL A 70 -1.28 3.66 14.91
N TYR A 71 -1.91 2.90 15.79
CA TYR A 71 -2.32 1.52 15.49
C TYR A 71 -3.73 1.26 16.04
N MET A 72 -4.67 0.89 15.17
CA MET A 72 -6.03 0.53 15.52
C MET A 72 -6.18 -0.98 15.68
N PRO A 73 -7.11 -1.45 16.52
CA PRO A 73 -7.43 -2.88 16.64
C PRO A 73 -7.80 -3.52 15.31
N MET A 74 -7.49 -4.81 15.17
CA MET A 74 -7.86 -5.58 13.98
C MET A 74 -9.36 -5.83 13.88
N PHE A 75 -10.05 -5.96 15.01
CA PHE A 75 -11.46 -6.35 15.07
C PHE A 75 -12.37 -5.14 15.25
N ILE A 76 -13.46 -5.12 14.49
CA ILE A 76 -14.51 -4.09 14.54
C ILE A 76 -15.80 -4.79 14.97
N PRO A 77 -16.44 -4.38 16.10
CA PRO A 77 -17.77 -4.86 16.45
C PRO A 77 -18.79 -4.56 15.34
N GLU A 78 -19.68 -5.50 15.06
CA GLU A 78 -20.72 -5.33 14.04
C GLU A 78 -21.55 -4.06 14.28
N SER A 79 -21.90 -3.79 15.54
CA SER A 79 -22.65 -2.60 15.95
C SER A 79 -21.93 -1.28 15.62
N LEU A 80 -20.58 -1.27 15.69
CA LEU A 80 -19.79 -0.11 15.30
C LEU A 80 -19.76 0.07 13.79
N LEU A 81 -19.63 -1.03 13.05
CA LEU A 81 -19.61 -1.03 11.58
C LEU A 81 -20.96 -0.54 11.00
N GLN A 82 -22.07 -0.85 11.67
CA GLN A 82 -23.43 -0.49 11.22
C GLN A 82 -23.81 0.98 11.44
N LYS A 83 -23.00 1.78 12.12
CA LYS A 83 -23.31 3.20 12.39
C LYS A 83 -23.34 4.05 11.12
N GLU A 84 -22.61 3.66 10.09
CA GLU A 84 -22.62 4.35 8.80
C GLU A 84 -23.10 3.38 7.72
N LYS A 85 -24.36 3.58 7.26
CA LYS A 85 -25.08 2.61 6.42
C LYS A 85 -24.46 2.44 5.05
N ASP A 86 -24.07 3.52 4.36
CA ASP A 86 -23.54 3.45 3.00
C ASP A 86 -22.19 2.73 2.97
N HIS A 87 -21.39 2.94 4.03
CA HIS A 87 -20.11 2.25 4.23
C HIS A 87 -20.31 0.74 4.41
N VAL A 88 -21.27 0.36 5.26
CA VAL A 88 -21.62 -1.06 5.50
C VAL A 88 -22.08 -1.75 4.22
N GLU A 89 -22.99 -1.13 3.47
CA GLU A 89 -23.50 -1.69 2.22
C GLU A 89 -22.39 -1.90 1.18
N GLY A 90 -21.40 -1.00 1.12
CA GLY A 90 -20.25 -1.12 0.25
C GLY A 90 -19.32 -2.29 0.59
N PHE A 91 -19.14 -2.62 1.86
CA PHE A 91 -18.19 -3.66 2.31
C PHE A 91 -18.84 -4.98 2.72
N ALA A 92 -20.15 -5.03 2.94
CA ALA A 92 -20.85 -6.21 3.44
C ALA A 92 -20.50 -7.53 2.71
N PRO A 93 -20.33 -7.55 1.37
CA PRO A 93 -20.00 -8.79 0.66
C PRO A 93 -18.57 -9.30 0.89
N GLU A 94 -17.67 -8.46 1.40
CA GLU A 94 -16.23 -8.72 1.49
C GLU A 94 -15.73 -8.83 2.94
N VAL A 95 -16.61 -8.73 3.94
CA VAL A 95 -16.23 -8.80 5.34
C VAL A 95 -15.98 -10.25 5.78
N ALA A 96 -14.83 -10.51 6.39
CA ALA A 96 -14.57 -11.74 7.13
C ALA A 96 -15.07 -11.57 8.58
N TRP A 97 -15.90 -12.50 9.05
CA TRP A 97 -16.51 -12.44 10.37
C TRP A 97 -15.90 -13.43 11.36
N VAL A 98 -15.59 -12.96 12.55
CA VAL A 98 -15.20 -13.78 13.70
C VAL A 98 -16.43 -13.95 14.59
N THR A 99 -16.83 -15.19 14.80
CA THR A 99 -18.02 -15.58 15.58
C THR A 99 -17.72 -16.29 16.87
N GLN A 100 -16.48 -16.70 17.09
CA GLN A 100 -16.03 -17.40 18.28
C GLN A 100 -14.74 -16.80 18.80
N GLY A 101 -14.59 -16.73 20.12
CA GLY A 101 -13.37 -16.41 20.84
C GLY A 101 -12.97 -17.58 21.73
N GLY A 102 -11.84 -18.24 21.42
CA GLY A 102 -11.51 -19.52 22.04
C GLY A 102 -12.55 -20.59 21.67
N LEU A 103 -13.24 -21.16 22.67
CA LEU A 103 -14.30 -22.16 22.49
C LEU A 103 -15.72 -21.58 22.65
N GLU A 104 -15.84 -20.29 22.91
CA GLU A 104 -17.11 -19.64 23.20
C GLU A 104 -17.62 -18.86 22.00
N THR A 105 -18.91 -18.93 21.73
CA THR A 105 -19.58 -18.08 20.74
C THR A 105 -19.63 -16.65 21.27
N LEU A 106 -19.21 -15.69 20.46
CA LEU A 106 -19.27 -14.27 20.81
C LEU A 106 -20.75 -13.80 20.87
N GLN A 107 -21.06 -12.92 21.81
CA GLN A 107 -22.38 -12.28 21.92
C GLN A 107 -22.66 -11.39 20.70
N GLU A 108 -21.62 -10.77 20.17
CA GLU A 108 -21.62 -9.97 18.94
C GLU A 108 -20.47 -10.43 18.05
N ARG A 109 -20.74 -10.64 16.77
CA ARG A 109 -19.67 -10.97 15.80
C ARG A 109 -18.78 -9.78 15.53
N LEU A 110 -17.53 -10.09 15.23
CA LEU A 110 -16.52 -9.08 14.95
C LEU A 110 -16.11 -9.17 13.47
N ALA A 111 -16.04 -8.04 12.80
CA ALA A 111 -15.44 -7.95 11.48
C ALA A 111 -13.91 -7.94 11.62
N VAL A 112 -13.20 -8.73 10.81
CA VAL A 112 -11.79 -8.46 10.55
C VAL A 112 -11.73 -7.23 9.66
N ARG A 113 -11.08 -6.16 10.10
CA ARG A 113 -11.14 -4.83 9.44
C ARG A 113 -10.90 -4.91 7.91
N PRO A 114 -11.87 -4.49 7.09
CA PRO A 114 -11.68 -4.30 5.66
C PRO A 114 -11.09 -2.91 5.36
N THR A 115 -11.25 -1.99 6.28
CA THR A 115 -10.76 -0.62 6.38
C THR A 115 -11.09 -0.12 7.79
N SER A 116 -10.58 1.03 8.22
CA SER A 116 -10.65 1.42 9.64
C SER A 116 -11.39 2.73 9.91
N GLU A 117 -12.15 3.29 8.96
CA GLU A 117 -12.89 4.56 9.12
C GLU A 117 -13.67 4.57 10.43
N THR A 118 -14.46 3.53 10.72
CA THR A 118 -15.31 3.46 11.91
C THR A 118 -14.53 3.45 13.22
N LEU A 119 -13.35 2.82 13.25
CA LEU A 119 -12.45 2.83 14.41
C LEU A 119 -11.85 4.21 14.64
N PHE A 120 -11.41 4.88 13.56
CA PHE A 120 -10.91 6.25 13.66
C PHE A 120 -12.00 7.21 14.08
N CYS A 121 -13.22 7.09 13.55
CA CYS A 121 -14.37 7.88 13.98
C CYS A 121 -14.67 7.69 15.47
N GLU A 122 -14.59 6.46 15.98
CA GLU A 122 -14.74 6.20 17.41
C GLU A 122 -13.65 6.90 18.24
N LEU A 123 -12.39 6.87 17.79
CA LEU A 123 -11.29 7.58 18.44
C LEU A 123 -11.50 9.10 18.42
N PHE A 124 -11.85 9.64 17.24
CA PHE A 124 -12.06 11.08 17.08
C PHE A 124 -13.22 11.59 17.91
N SER A 125 -14.33 10.84 18.01
CA SER A 125 -15.47 11.22 18.84
C SER A 125 -15.13 11.35 20.34
N LYS A 126 -14.09 10.63 20.79
CA LYS A 126 -13.61 10.68 22.18
C LYS A 126 -12.53 11.76 22.42
N THR A 127 -11.79 12.15 21.39
CA THR A 127 -10.58 12.97 21.53
C THR A 127 -10.69 14.37 20.94
N VAL A 128 -11.74 14.66 20.18
CA VAL A 128 -12.00 15.99 19.62
C VAL A 128 -13.14 16.63 20.40
N GLN A 129 -12.87 17.77 21.07
CA GLN A 129 -13.83 18.52 21.88
C GLN A 129 -13.83 20.02 21.55
N SER A 130 -12.69 20.55 21.12
CA SER A 130 -12.54 21.98 20.84
C SER A 130 -11.72 22.19 19.54
N HIS A 131 -11.81 23.39 18.98
CA HIS A 131 -11.02 23.80 17.81
C HIS A 131 -9.50 23.65 18.03
N ARG A 132 -9.03 23.58 19.28
CA ARG A 132 -7.61 23.41 19.62
C ARG A 132 -7.13 21.97 19.41
N ASP A 133 -8.06 21.00 19.33
CA ASP A 133 -7.73 19.59 19.10
C ASP A 133 -7.57 19.28 17.61
N LEU A 134 -7.90 20.22 16.72
CA LEU A 134 -7.90 20.07 15.27
C LEU A 134 -6.70 20.79 14.62
N PRO A 135 -6.20 20.28 13.49
CA PRO A 135 -6.57 19.01 12.88
C PRO A 135 -5.97 17.81 13.62
N LYS A 136 -6.62 16.63 13.53
CA LYS A 136 -6.00 15.33 13.83
C LYS A 136 -5.59 14.67 12.50
N VAL A 137 -4.36 14.25 12.38
CA VAL A 137 -3.81 13.73 11.13
C VAL A 137 -3.06 12.44 11.44
N TYR A 138 -3.76 11.31 11.34
CA TYR A 138 -3.23 10.02 11.73
C TYR A 138 -3.07 9.09 10.54
N ASN A 139 -2.11 8.17 10.66
CA ASN A 139 -1.83 7.11 9.71
C ASN A 139 -1.58 5.80 10.45
N GLN A 140 -1.93 4.68 9.86
CA GLN A 140 -1.46 3.37 10.31
C GLN A 140 -0.93 2.53 9.15
N TRP A 141 0.12 1.79 9.43
CA TRP A 141 0.64 0.72 8.58
C TRP A 141 0.11 -0.61 9.12
N CYS A 142 -0.68 -1.32 8.34
CA CYS A 142 -1.35 -2.53 8.81
C CYS A 142 -1.72 -3.47 7.66
N SER A 143 -2.29 -4.63 8.01
CA SER A 143 -3.03 -5.46 7.07
C SER A 143 -4.53 -5.23 7.21
N VAL A 144 -5.27 -5.50 6.13
CA VAL A 144 -6.73 -5.56 6.09
C VAL A 144 -7.16 -6.80 5.33
N VAL A 145 -8.41 -7.21 5.57
CA VAL A 145 -8.99 -8.39 4.93
C VAL A 145 -10.25 -7.98 4.15
N ARG A 146 -10.22 -8.24 2.84
CA ARG A 146 -11.37 -8.13 1.93
C ARG A 146 -11.55 -9.47 1.23
N TRP A 147 -12.65 -10.15 1.49
CA TRP A 147 -12.87 -11.53 1.04
C TRP A 147 -13.16 -11.60 -0.46
N GLU A 148 -12.10 -11.43 -1.25
CA GLU A 148 -12.15 -11.34 -2.70
C GLU A 148 -12.37 -12.71 -3.36
N LYS A 149 -13.25 -12.75 -4.38
CA LYS A 149 -13.52 -13.99 -5.15
C LYS A 149 -12.39 -14.36 -6.08
N THR A 150 -11.76 -13.36 -6.69
CA THR A 150 -10.64 -13.52 -7.65
C THR A 150 -9.44 -12.77 -7.14
N THR A 151 -8.31 -13.47 -7.00
CA THR A 151 -7.09 -12.91 -6.44
C THR A 151 -5.91 -13.00 -7.41
N ARG A 152 -5.00 -12.05 -7.32
CA ARG A 152 -3.74 -11.99 -8.06
C ARG A 152 -2.67 -11.37 -7.16
N PRO A 153 -1.45 -11.95 -7.07
CA PRO A 153 -0.38 -11.45 -6.23
C PRO A 153 -0.19 -9.93 -6.35
N PHE A 154 -0.04 -9.22 -5.23
CA PHE A 154 0.07 -7.77 -5.08
C PHE A 154 -1.12 -6.94 -5.57
N LEU A 155 -1.80 -7.33 -6.63
CA LEU A 155 -2.85 -6.53 -7.27
C LEU A 155 -4.19 -6.64 -6.57
N ARG A 156 -4.55 -7.87 -6.15
CA ARG A 156 -5.80 -8.17 -5.47
C ARG A 156 -5.64 -9.43 -4.63
N SER A 157 -5.66 -9.29 -3.32
CA SER A 157 -5.54 -10.40 -2.36
C SER A 157 -6.61 -10.28 -1.29
N SER A 158 -6.97 -11.39 -0.65
CA SER A 158 -7.94 -11.38 0.44
C SER A 158 -7.37 -10.71 1.70
N GLU A 159 -6.08 -10.88 1.96
CA GLU A 159 -5.33 -10.09 2.91
C GLU A 159 -4.21 -9.33 2.17
N PHE A 160 -4.02 -8.06 2.49
CA PHE A 160 -2.94 -7.25 1.93
C PHE A 160 -2.42 -6.23 2.94
N LEU A 161 -1.16 -5.85 2.75
CA LEU A 161 -0.53 -4.78 3.51
C LEU A 161 -0.81 -3.45 2.84
N TRP A 162 -1.06 -2.45 3.66
CA TRP A 162 -1.30 -1.09 3.20
C TRP A 162 -0.93 -0.05 4.25
N GLN A 163 -1.11 1.16 3.89
CA GLN A 163 -1.20 2.30 4.77
C GLN A 163 -2.58 2.94 4.58
N GLU A 164 -3.19 3.36 5.65
CA GLU A 164 -4.41 4.16 5.66
C GLU A 164 -4.23 5.37 6.58
N GLY A 165 -4.44 6.55 6.01
CA GLY A 165 -4.47 7.78 6.76
C GLY A 165 -5.90 8.23 6.97
N HIS A 166 -6.19 8.76 8.16
CA HIS A 166 -7.48 9.28 8.55
C HIS A 166 -7.31 10.60 9.28
N THR A 167 -8.08 11.61 8.89
CA THR A 167 -7.91 12.95 9.41
C THR A 167 -9.25 13.61 9.68
N VAL A 168 -9.30 14.50 10.67
CA VAL A 168 -10.44 15.39 10.91
C VAL A 168 -9.99 16.83 11.00
N HIS A 169 -10.78 17.71 10.40
CA HIS A 169 -10.51 19.14 10.22
C HIS A 169 -11.69 19.97 10.68
N ALA A 170 -11.44 21.26 10.98
CA ALA A 170 -12.48 22.18 11.39
C ALA A 170 -13.39 22.58 10.21
N THR A 171 -12.84 22.72 9.02
CA THR A 171 -13.61 23.22 7.86
C THR A 171 -13.52 22.28 6.65
N ALA A 172 -14.49 22.43 5.74
CA ALA A 172 -14.53 21.68 4.49
C ALA A 172 -13.30 22.02 3.59
N GLU A 173 -12.87 23.28 3.61
CA GLU A 173 -11.72 23.76 2.85
C GLU A 173 -10.42 23.12 3.33
N GLU A 174 -10.24 22.99 4.65
CA GLU A 174 -9.08 22.30 5.24
C GLU A 174 -9.07 20.82 4.89
N ALA A 175 -10.21 20.15 4.93
CA ALA A 175 -10.35 18.75 4.53
C ALA A 175 -10.05 18.54 3.04
N GLU A 176 -10.60 19.39 2.16
CA GLU A 176 -10.31 19.32 0.72
C GLU A 176 -8.82 19.57 0.43
N ALA A 177 -8.22 20.59 1.08
CA ALA A 177 -6.80 20.87 0.93
C ALA A 177 -5.94 19.66 1.34
N ARG A 178 -6.27 18.98 2.44
CA ARG A 178 -5.58 17.75 2.88
C ARG A 178 -5.78 16.62 1.89
N THR A 179 -6.99 16.43 1.38
CA THR A 179 -7.30 15.41 0.37
C THR A 179 -6.43 15.56 -0.88
N VAL A 180 -6.33 16.76 -1.42
CA VAL A 180 -5.52 17.08 -2.59
C VAL A 180 -4.02 17.00 -2.28
N GLN A 181 -3.59 17.42 -1.09
CA GLN A 181 -2.20 17.32 -0.66
C GLN A 181 -1.72 15.87 -0.66
N MET A 182 -2.52 14.94 -0.11
CA MET A 182 -2.14 13.53 -0.05
C MET A 182 -2.15 12.86 -1.41
N LEU A 183 -3.09 13.23 -2.30
CA LEU A 183 -3.08 12.81 -3.69
C LEU A 183 -1.78 13.20 -4.41
N ASN A 184 -1.36 14.45 -4.24
CA ASN A 184 -0.12 14.96 -4.84
C ASN A 184 1.12 14.27 -4.24
N LEU A 185 1.13 14.07 -2.92
CA LEU A 185 2.22 13.36 -2.24
C LEU A 185 2.40 11.94 -2.78
N TYR A 186 1.30 11.21 -3.00
CA TYR A 186 1.36 9.88 -3.60
C TYR A 186 1.90 9.91 -5.03
N ALA A 187 1.44 10.84 -5.86
CA ALA A 187 1.94 10.99 -7.22
C ALA A 187 3.43 11.31 -7.23
N ASP A 188 3.87 12.25 -6.40
CA ASP A 188 5.27 12.64 -6.21
C ASP A 188 6.13 11.47 -5.74
N PHE A 189 5.63 10.67 -4.78
CA PHE A 189 6.32 9.48 -4.30
C PHE A 189 6.51 8.47 -5.43
N CYS A 190 5.45 8.16 -6.16
CA CYS A 190 5.50 7.20 -7.26
C CYS A 190 6.47 7.66 -8.36
N GLU A 191 6.48 8.92 -8.72
CA GLU A 191 7.39 9.46 -9.73
C GLU A 191 8.86 9.46 -9.25
N LYS A 192 9.10 9.95 -8.03
CA LYS A 192 10.47 10.14 -7.50
C LYS A 192 11.15 8.86 -7.02
N TYR A 193 10.37 7.91 -6.48
CA TYR A 193 10.91 6.69 -5.86
C TYR A 193 10.63 5.43 -6.68
N LEU A 194 9.46 5.34 -7.30
CA LEU A 194 9.08 4.20 -8.12
C LEU A 194 9.36 4.41 -9.62
N ALA A 195 9.74 5.63 -10.02
CA ALA A 195 9.90 6.04 -11.43
C ALA A 195 8.67 5.76 -12.29
N ILE A 196 7.47 5.90 -11.70
CA ILE A 196 6.19 5.68 -12.38
C ILE A 196 5.43 7.00 -12.45
N PRO A 197 5.27 7.61 -13.64
CA PRO A 197 4.38 8.74 -13.83
C PRO A 197 2.93 8.35 -13.51
N MET A 198 2.23 9.20 -12.78
CA MET A 198 0.85 8.96 -12.37
C MET A 198 -0.11 9.97 -12.96
N VAL A 199 -1.22 9.48 -13.50
CA VAL A 199 -2.35 10.33 -13.89
C VAL A 199 -3.22 10.56 -12.66
N LYS A 200 -3.45 11.82 -12.30
CA LYS A 200 -4.32 12.21 -11.19
C LYS A 200 -5.72 12.52 -11.73
N GLY A 201 -6.75 12.05 -11.04
CA GLY A 201 -8.12 12.30 -11.42
C GLY A 201 -9.11 12.20 -10.28
N ARG A 202 -10.31 12.74 -10.49
CA ARG A 202 -11.47 12.58 -9.62
C ARG A 202 -12.34 11.46 -10.19
N LYS A 203 -12.75 10.52 -9.35
CA LYS A 203 -13.69 9.46 -9.72
C LYS A 203 -15.10 10.02 -9.94
N THR A 204 -15.82 9.35 -10.80
CA THR A 204 -17.25 9.62 -11.01
C THR A 204 -18.05 9.26 -9.75
N ASP A 205 -19.26 9.80 -9.61
CA ASP A 205 -20.12 9.48 -8.46
C ASP A 205 -20.46 8.00 -8.35
N LYS A 206 -20.45 7.27 -9.47
CA LYS A 206 -20.69 5.83 -9.52
C LYS A 206 -19.51 5.00 -8.96
N GLU A 207 -18.28 5.51 -9.05
CA GLU A 207 -17.06 4.78 -8.72
C GLU A 207 -16.35 5.31 -7.48
N LYS A 208 -16.86 6.41 -6.90
CA LYS A 208 -16.31 6.95 -5.65
C LYS A 208 -16.46 5.96 -4.50
N PHE A 209 -15.61 6.12 -3.49
CA PHE A 209 -15.67 5.31 -2.28
C PHE A 209 -17.01 5.51 -1.54
N ALA A 210 -17.56 4.42 -1.00
CA ALA A 210 -18.84 4.45 -0.29
C ALA A 210 -18.78 5.38 0.94
N GLY A 211 -19.71 6.34 1.03
CA GLY A 211 -19.74 7.37 2.06
C GLY A 211 -18.89 8.62 1.76
N ALA A 212 -18.07 8.64 0.71
CA ALA A 212 -17.29 9.82 0.35
C ALA A 212 -18.09 10.83 -0.50
N GLU A 213 -17.88 12.12 -0.25
CA GLU A 213 -18.35 13.20 -1.12
C GLU A 213 -17.52 13.27 -2.42
N ALA A 214 -16.20 13.07 -2.29
CA ALA A 214 -15.28 13.01 -3.41
C ALA A 214 -14.20 11.96 -3.19
N THR A 215 -13.85 11.26 -4.27
CA THR A 215 -12.70 10.33 -4.31
C THR A 215 -11.76 10.75 -5.43
N TYR A 216 -10.51 10.97 -5.08
CA TYR A 216 -9.42 11.19 -6.02
C TYR A 216 -8.56 9.94 -6.12
N THR A 217 -7.93 9.75 -7.28
CA THR A 217 -7.10 8.59 -7.56
C THR A 217 -5.82 8.98 -8.30
N ILE A 218 -4.77 8.22 -8.08
CA ILE A 218 -3.61 8.16 -8.97
C ILE A 218 -3.63 6.84 -9.73
N GLU A 219 -3.38 6.89 -11.02
CA GLU A 219 -3.42 5.73 -11.90
C GLU A 219 -2.17 5.64 -12.76
N ALA A 220 -1.58 4.45 -12.83
CA ALA A 220 -0.45 4.15 -13.68
C ALA A 220 -0.90 3.48 -14.98
N LEU A 221 -0.25 3.80 -16.10
CA LEU A 221 -0.48 3.12 -17.37
C LEU A 221 0.42 1.87 -17.46
N MET A 222 -0.20 0.72 -17.68
CA MET A 222 0.49 -0.58 -17.80
C MET A 222 0.87 -0.90 -19.24
N HIS A 223 1.78 -1.84 -19.45
CA HIS A 223 2.22 -2.27 -20.80
C HIS A 223 1.08 -2.81 -21.67
N ASP A 224 0.04 -3.38 -21.07
CA ASP A 224 -1.17 -3.85 -21.78
C ASP A 224 -2.17 -2.73 -22.10
N GLY A 225 -1.81 -1.46 -21.89
CA GLY A 225 -2.62 -0.29 -22.17
C GLY A 225 -3.73 -0.02 -21.15
N LYS A 226 -3.80 -0.80 -20.06
CA LYS A 226 -4.79 -0.59 -18.99
C LYS A 226 -4.27 0.36 -17.92
N ALA A 227 -5.19 1.09 -17.31
CA ALA A 227 -4.90 1.90 -16.12
C ALA A 227 -4.97 1.03 -14.85
N LEU A 228 -3.99 1.20 -13.95
CA LEU A 228 -3.98 0.59 -12.63
C LEU A 228 -4.17 1.67 -11.56
N GLN A 229 -5.28 1.61 -10.83
CA GLN A 229 -5.47 2.43 -9.62
C GLN A 229 -4.38 2.09 -8.60
N SER A 230 -3.55 3.07 -8.27
CA SER A 230 -2.35 2.89 -7.46
C SER A 230 -2.45 3.53 -6.07
N GLY A 231 -3.35 4.47 -5.89
CA GLY A 231 -3.63 5.12 -4.60
C GLY A 231 -4.89 5.95 -4.68
N THR A 232 -5.51 6.21 -3.54
CA THR A 232 -6.74 7.01 -3.42
C THR A 232 -6.64 8.01 -2.28
N SER A 233 -7.37 9.12 -2.43
CA SER A 233 -7.59 10.11 -1.39
C SER A 233 -9.06 10.53 -1.41
N HIS A 234 -9.72 10.44 -0.25
CA HIS A 234 -11.16 10.63 -0.10
C HIS A 234 -11.46 11.84 0.78
N ASN A 235 -12.41 12.65 0.34
CA ASN A 235 -13.06 13.64 1.17
C ASN A 235 -14.43 13.10 1.57
N PHE A 236 -14.68 12.91 2.86
CA PHE A 236 -15.94 12.41 3.39
C PHE A 236 -16.91 13.55 3.81
N GLY A 237 -16.43 14.81 3.75
CA GLY A 237 -17.21 15.91 4.29
C GLY A 237 -17.53 15.71 5.77
N ASP A 238 -18.77 15.99 6.16
CA ASP A 238 -19.25 15.85 7.52
C ASP A 238 -20.16 14.62 7.76
N GLY A 239 -20.28 13.72 6.77
CA GLY A 239 -21.14 12.54 6.84
C GLY A 239 -20.79 11.59 7.98
N PHE A 240 -19.56 11.05 8.00
CA PHE A 240 -19.05 10.23 9.10
C PHE A 240 -19.03 10.98 10.44
N PRO A 241 -18.53 12.23 10.51
CA PRO A 241 -18.62 13.03 11.72
C PRO A 241 -20.03 13.17 12.31
N LYS A 242 -21.06 13.34 11.48
CA LYS A 242 -22.45 13.36 11.92
C LYS A 242 -22.92 12.02 12.46
N ALA A 243 -22.61 10.92 11.75
CA ALA A 243 -23.00 9.57 12.17
C ALA A 243 -22.35 9.14 13.50
N PHE A 244 -21.12 9.59 13.77
CA PHE A 244 -20.34 9.24 14.96
C PHE A 244 -20.34 10.32 16.06
N GLY A 245 -20.97 11.49 15.84
CA GLY A 245 -21.00 12.58 16.79
C GLY A 245 -19.65 13.26 16.99
N ILE A 246 -18.82 13.36 15.94
CA ILE A 246 -17.50 14.00 16.00
C ILE A 246 -17.72 15.52 15.89
N GLN A 247 -17.77 16.19 17.02
CA GLN A 247 -18.04 17.61 17.14
C GLN A 247 -16.97 18.33 17.95
N TYR A 248 -16.80 19.61 17.67
CA TYR A 248 -15.90 20.48 18.41
C TYR A 248 -16.58 21.82 18.73
N THR A 249 -16.17 22.44 19.83
CA THR A 249 -16.54 23.81 20.13
C THR A 249 -15.63 24.78 19.42
N ASP A 250 -16.19 25.63 18.56
CA ASP A 250 -15.45 26.63 17.81
C ASP A 250 -15.04 27.85 18.68
N LYS A 251 -14.38 28.83 18.06
CA LYS A 251 -13.88 30.04 18.74
C LYS A 251 -15.01 30.93 19.27
N ASP A 252 -16.21 30.78 18.73
CA ASP A 252 -17.42 31.52 19.14
C ASP A 252 -18.30 30.75 20.13
N ASN A 253 -17.74 29.65 20.72
CA ASN A 253 -18.44 28.73 21.62
C ASN A 253 -19.66 28.04 20.98
N LYS A 254 -19.66 27.84 19.68
CA LYS A 254 -20.69 27.08 18.98
C LYS A 254 -20.18 25.66 18.67
N LEU A 255 -21.11 24.71 18.77
CA LEU A 255 -20.83 23.31 18.43
C LEU A 255 -20.90 23.13 16.94
N GLN A 256 -19.85 22.58 16.35
CA GLN A 256 -19.67 22.31 14.91
C GLN A 256 -19.32 20.85 14.68
N TYR A 257 -19.72 20.27 13.54
CA TYR A 257 -19.21 18.98 13.08
C TYR A 257 -17.87 19.14 12.39
N CYS A 258 -17.00 18.16 12.57
CA CYS A 258 -15.73 18.08 11.83
C CYS A 258 -15.96 17.69 10.36
N HIS A 259 -14.92 17.85 9.56
CA HIS A 259 -14.82 17.32 8.19
C HIS A 259 -13.71 16.28 8.13
N GLU A 260 -14.00 15.13 7.52
CA GLU A 260 -13.12 13.96 7.55
C GLU A 260 -12.52 13.66 6.18
N THR A 261 -11.27 13.17 6.19
CA THR A 261 -10.60 12.62 5.00
C THR A 261 -9.98 11.28 5.30
N SER A 262 -9.86 10.43 4.27
CA SER A 262 -8.96 9.27 4.33
C SER A 262 -8.17 9.10 3.04
N TRP A 263 -7.02 8.44 3.14
CA TRP A 263 -6.14 8.24 2.00
C TRP A 263 -5.28 6.99 2.19
N GLY A 264 -5.03 6.27 1.09
CA GLY A 264 -4.36 4.97 1.19
C GLY A 264 -3.64 4.52 -0.07
N VAL A 265 -2.54 3.80 0.15
CA VAL A 265 -1.83 2.99 -0.84
C VAL A 265 -1.50 1.62 -0.24
N SER A 266 -1.37 0.64 -1.09
CA SER A 266 -1.13 -0.75 -0.68
C SER A 266 0.07 -1.35 -1.40
N THR A 267 0.35 -2.60 -1.08
CA THR A 267 1.32 -3.42 -1.81
C THR A 267 1.01 -3.58 -3.31
N ARG A 268 -0.14 -3.06 -3.79
CA ARG A 268 -0.42 -2.92 -5.22
C ARG A 268 0.63 -2.08 -5.95
N LEU A 269 1.32 -1.17 -5.25
CA LEU A 269 2.45 -0.43 -5.82
C LEU A 269 3.58 -1.35 -6.29
N ILE A 270 3.81 -2.49 -5.64
CA ILE A 270 4.78 -3.50 -6.09
C ILE A 270 4.31 -4.12 -7.41
N GLY A 271 3.02 -4.41 -7.53
CA GLY A 271 2.43 -4.85 -8.80
C GLY A 271 2.59 -3.83 -9.92
N ALA A 272 2.41 -2.54 -9.62
CA ALA A 272 2.67 -1.46 -10.57
C ALA A 272 4.14 -1.43 -11.03
N ILE A 273 5.10 -1.54 -10.09
CA ILE A 273 6.54 -1.60 -10.41
C ILE A 273 6.83 -2.75 -11.38
N ILE A 274 6.31 -3.96 -11.10
CA ILE A 274 6.51 -5.12 -11.96
C ILE A 274 5.96 -4.86 -13.37
N MET A 275 4.71 -4.36 -13.47
CA MET A 275 4.03 -4.19 -14.75
C MET A 275 4.53 -2.99 -15.57
N VAL A 276 5.16 -1.99 -14.94
CA VAL A 276 5.71 -0.81 -15.64
C VAL A 276 7.18 -1.03 -16.04
N HIS A 277 7.97 -1.67 -15.19
CA HIS A 277 9.42 -1.74 -15.38
C HIS A 277 9.91 -3.13 -15.78
N GLY A 278 9.19 -4.19 -15.43
CA GLY A 278 9.55 -5.56 -15.80
C GLY A 278 9.58 -5.77 -17.31
N ASP A 279 10.38 -6.71 -17.76
CA ASP A 279 10.51 -7.12 -19.16
C ASP A 279 10.54 -8.65 -19.29
N ASP A 280 10.84 -9.15 -20.50
CA ASP A 280 10.97 -10.59 -20.74
C ASP A 280 12.22 -11.21 -20.11
N SER A 281 13.12 -10.41 -19.54
CA SER A 281 14.24 -10.86 -18.71
C SER A 281 13.88 -10.95 -17.22
N GLY A 282 12.75 -10.41 -16.82
CA GLY A 282 12.20 -10.52 -15.45
C GLY A 282 11.95 -9.19 -14.75
N LEU A 283 12.19 -9.21 -13.44
CA LEU A 283 11.95 -8.06 -12.55
C LEU A 283 13.00 -6.96 -12.76
N VAL A 284 12.52 -5.74 -12.96
CA VAL A 284 13.36 -4.52 -12.99
C VAL A 284 12.86 -3.60 -11.87
N LEU A 285 13.78 -3.18 -11.00
CA LEU A 285 13.46 -2.33 -9.84
C LEU A 285 14.13 -0.96 -9.97
N PRO A 286 13.39 0.12 -9.71
CA PRO A 286 13.99 1.44 -9.53
C PRO A 286 15.03 1.42 -8.40
N PRO A 287 16.20 2.04 -8.56
CA PRO A 287 17.30 1.94 -7.58
C PRO A 287 16.92 2.39 -6.17
N LYS A 288 16.06 3.40 -6.03
CA LYS A 288 15.62 3.90 -4.71
C LYS A 288 14.83 2.87 -3.91
N ILE A 289 14.12 1.96 -4.59
CA ILE A 289 13.27 0.93 -3.98
C ILE A 289 13.94 -0.44 -3.94
N ALA A 290 14.91 -0.70 -4.80
CA ALA A 290 15.59 -1.99 -4.88
C ALA A 290 16.20 -2.38 -3.51
N PRO A 291 15.89 -3.58 -2.97
CA PRO A 291 16.51 -4.07 -1.74
C PRO A 291 18.03 -4.17 -1.84
N THR A 292 18.53 -4.47 -3.03
CA THR A 292 19.95 -4.48 -3.37
C THR A 292 20.17 -3.51 -4.51
N GLN A 293 20.93 -2.44 -4.29
CA GLN A 293 21.27 -1.44 -5.30
C GLN A 293 22.52 -1.82 -6.08
N VAL A 294 23.45 -2.49 -5.41
CA VAL A 294 24.69 -2.96 -6.01
C VAL A 294 24.94 -4.41 -5.61
N MET A 295 25.13 -5.27 -6.60
CA MET A 295 25.57 -6.65 -6.41
C MET A 295 27.04 -6.76 -6.85
N VAL A 296 27.93 -7.11 -5.92
CA VAL A 296 29.35 -7.38 -6.22
C VAL A 296 29.49 -8.86 -6.54
N ILE A 297 29.95 -9.18 -7.74
CA ILE A 297 30.16 -10.56 -8.20
C ILE A 297 31.66 -10.77 -8.47
N PRO A 298 32.40 -11.45 -7.55
CA PRO A 298 33.82 -11.69 -7.76
C PRO A 298 34.03 -12.76 -8.84
N ILE A 299 34.61 -12.36 -9.96
CA ILE A 299 34.96 -13.28 -11.06
C ILE A 299 36.31 -13.91 -10.75
N GLN A 300 36.39 -15.25 -10.86
CA GLN A 300 37.59 -16.04 -10.52
C GLN A 300 37.99 -15.85 -9.04
N GLN A 301 37.04 -15.94 -8.15
CA GLN A 301 37.21 -15.74 -6.69
C GLN A 301 38.26 -16.66 -6.05
N GLN A 302 38.61 -17.77 -6.72
CA GLN A 302 39.68 -18.69 -6.30
C GLN A 302 41.09 -18.11 -6.46
N LYS A 303 41.27 -17.01 -7.22
CA LYS A 303 42.56 -16.34 -7.32
C LYS A 303 42.87 -15.52 -6.08
N ASP A 304 44.14 -15.51 -5.70
CA ASP A 304 44.61 -14.78 -4.52
C ASP A 304 44.22 -13.29 -4.58
N GLY A 305 43.73 -12.75 -3.48
CA GLY A 305 43.34 -11.35 -3.29
C GLY A 305 42.05 -10.92 -4.01
N VAL A 306 41.39 -11.75 -4.84
CA VAL A 306 40.15 -11.36 -5.55
C VAL A 306 39.00 -11.18 -4.55
N LEU A 307 38.83 -12.15 -3.66
CA LEU A 307 37.73 -12.13 -2.71
C LEU A 307 37.90 -10.97 -1.68
N ASP A 308 39.12 -10.74 -1.21
CA ASP A 308 39.44 -9.65 -0.27
C ASP A 308 39.10 -8.30 -0.89
N LYS A 309 39.50 -8.05 -2.15
CA LYS A 309 39.18 -6.82 -2.87
C LYS A 309 37.69 -6.66 -3.12
N ALA A 310 36.95 -7.75 -3.34
CA ALA A 310 35.50 -7.71 -3.51
C ALA A 310 34.77 -7.33 -2.20
N TYR A 311 35.24 -7.84 -1.06
CA TYR A 311 34.74 -7.42 0.27
C TYR A 311 35.09 -5.98 0.58
N ASP A 312 36.32 -5.54 0.33
CA ASP A 312 36.74 -4.15 0.49
C ASP A 312 35.87 -3.18 -0.35
N LEU A 313 35.56 -3.57 -1.59
CA LEU A 313 34.67 -2.79 -2.46
C LEU A 313 33.25 -2.75 -1.91
N LYS A 314 32.70 -3.90 -1.48
CA LYS A 314 31.39 -3.98 -0.84
C LYS A 314 31.33 -3.05 0.36
N ASP A 315 32.31 -3.09 1.27
CA ASP A 315 32.34 -2.29 2.50
C ASP A 315 32.44 -0.78 2.19
N LYS A 316 33.22 -0.41 1.18
CA LYS A 316 33.34 0.96 0.72
C LYS A 316 31.98 1.48 0.18
N LEU A 317 31.31 0.71 -0.67
CA LEU A 317 30.04 1.09 -1.29
C LEU A 317 28.87 1.04 -0.30
N SER A 318 28.95 0.20 0.75
CA SER A 318 27.89 0.05 1.75
C SER A 318 27.66 1.30 2.61
N LYS A 319 28.55 2.31 2.52
CA LYS A 319 28.37 3.60 3.18
C LYS A 319 27.22 4.41 2.55
N ASP A 320 27.02 4.26 1.24
CA ASP A 320 26.06 5.05 0.46
C ASP A 320 24.94 4.20 -0.18
N PHE A 321 25.15 2.89 -0.33
CA PHE A 321 24.26 2.00 -1.06
C PHE A 321 23.92 0.74 -0.26
N ARG A 322 22.81 0.10 -0.62
CA ARG A 322 22.46 -1.27 -0.18
C ARG A 322 23.22 -2.25 -1.06
N VAL A 323 24.29 -2.82 -0.53
CA VAL A 323 25.23 -3.67 -1.29
C VAL A 323 25.15 -5.11 -0.81
N LYS A 324 25.11 -6.05 -1.74
CA LYS A 324 25.32 -7.47 -1.49
C LYS A 324 26.54 -7.96 -2.29
N ILE A 325 27.14 -9.05 -1.84
CA ILE A 325 28.18 -9.78 -2.55
C ILE A 325 27.69 -11.20 -2.81
N ASP A 326 27.86 -11.67 -4.04
CA ASP A 326 27.68 -13.09 -4.36
C ASP A 326 29.05 -13.77 -4.41
N ALA A 327 29.45 -14.35 -3.27
CA ALA A 327 30.68 -15.11 -3.10
C ALA A 327 30.40 -16.64 -3.13
N THR A 328 29.30 -17.06 -3.74
CA THR A 328 28.97 -18.49 -3.91
C THR A 328 29.87 -19.17 -4.94
N ASP A 329 29.90 -20.50 -4.94
CA ASP A 329 30.66 -21.30 -5.93
C ASP A 329 30.01 -21.36 -7.31
N LYS A 330 28.93 -20.60 -7.51
CA LYS A 330 28.20 -20.57 -8.78
C LYS A 330 28.94 -19.75 -9.83
N THR A 331 28.72 -20.10 -11.09
CA THR A 331 29.32 -19.32 -12.18
C THR A 331 28.69 -17.93 -12.26
N PRO A 332 29.42 -16.88 -12.73
CA PRO A 332 28.88 -15.53 -12.87
C PRO A 332 27.64 -15.41 -13.75
N GLY A 333 27.42 -16.38 -14.63
CA GLY A 333 26.23 -16.43 -15.52
C GLY A 333 25.02 -17.13 -14.91
N TRP A 334 25.18 -17.69 -13.74
CA TRP A 334 24.06 -18.32 -13.03
C TRP A 334 23.19 -17.28 -12.35
#